data_23ec896b865870a31b68963cced2748f
#
_entry.id   23ec896b865870a31b68963cced2748f
#
_cell.length_a   1.000
_cell.length_b   1.000
_cell.length_c   1.000
_cell.angle_alpha   90.00
_cell.angle_beta   90.00
_cell.angle_gamma   90.00
#
_symmetry.space_group_name_H-M   'P 1'
#
loop_
_entity.id
_entity.type
_entity.pdbx_description
1 polymer ?
#
loop_
_entity_poly.entity_id
_entity_poly.type
_entity_poly.pdbx_seq_one_letter_code
_entity_poly.pdbx_strand_id
1 'polypeptide(L)'
;GPNGGNRSRVQSTIGVSSGKWYAEFVIINGNDHKTQLGIIDQQGSNLNHGGVNHGVEYRPNDDLIQIYDGGSNGASQTGLTGAANGNTVGIALDADASTPTVQFYLQGSALGNAVNYDLTIGDRTFFFYVRDGSDSGDDEPDYVANFGNAMYTVSSSNTDENGHGNFEYAPPSGYLALCTKNLAKTGG
;
A
#
# COMPACT_ATOMS: atom_id res chain seq x y z
N GLY A 1 -17.86 -20.40 19.76
CA GLY A 1 -16.92 -19.30 19.85
C GLY A 1 -17.15 -18.37 18.68
N PRO A 2 -16.89 -17.07 18.78
CA PRO A 2 -17.04 -16.19 17.63
C PRO A 2 -15.97 -16.57 16.60
N ASN A 3 -16.41 -17.06 15.46
CA ASN A 3 -15.58 -17.35 14.32
C ASN A 3 -15.17 -16.03 13.64
N GLY A 4 -14.26 -15.31 14.26
CA GLY A 4 -13.55 -14.24 13.59
C GLY A 4 -12.22 -14.79 13.15
N GLY A 5 -12.03 -15.02 11.86
CA GLY A 5 -10.71 -15.35 11.33
C GLY A 5 -9.71 -14.30 11.78
N ASN A 6 -8.53 -14.73 12.21
CA ASN A 6 -7.45 -13.85 12.64
C ASN A 6 -6.85 -13.22 11.37
N ARG A 7 -7.41 -12.11 10.93
CA ARG A 7 -6.81 -11.31 9.85
C ARG A 7 -5.63 -10.54 10.43
N SER A 8 -4.45 -10.86 9.95
CA SER A 8 -3.23 -10.15 10.32
C SER A 8 -3.06 -8.89 9.48
N ARG A 9 -2.57 -7.81 10.08
CA ARG A 9 -2.21 -6.58 9.40
C ARG A 9 -0.89 -6.06 9.90
N VAL A 10 -0.05 -5.62 8.99
CA VAL A 10 1.20 -4.91 9.27
C VAL A 10 1.17 -3.57 8.55
N GLN A 11 1.58 -2.51 9.21
CA GLN A 11 1.70 -1.18 8.62
C GLN A 11 3.09 -0.61 8.84
N SER A 12 3.48 0.36 8.02
CA SER A 12 4.72 1.10 8.19
C SER A 12 4.75 1.78 9.56
N THR A 13 5.92 1.85 10.17
CA THR A 13 6.12 2.58 11.44
C THR A 13 6.14 4.09 11.23
N ILE A 14 6.42 4.54 10.01
CA ILE A 14 6.42 5.94 9.62
C ILE A 14 5.08 6.23 8.96
N GLY A 15 4.35 7.21 9.51
CA GLY A 15 3.19 7.82 8.90
C GLY A 15 3.57 9.18 8.31
N VAL A 16 2.88 9.57 7.23
CA VAL A 16 3.11 10.85 6.54
C VAL A 16 1.79 11.60 6.39
N SER A 17 1.85 12.93 6.51
CA SER A 17 0.69 13.82 6.36
C SER A 17 0.81 14.76 5.16
N SER A 18 1.97 14.78 4.53
CA SER A 18 2.31 15.60 3.36
C SER A 18 3.39 14.92 2.53
N GLY A 19 3.66 15.42 1.34
CA GLY A 19 4.66 14.88 0.43
C GLY A 19 4.11 13.82 -0.53
N LYS A 20 4.98 13.40 -1.47
CA LYS A 20 4.72 12.35 -2.44
C LYS A 20 5.65 11.18 -2.16
N TRP A 21 5.07 10.04 -1.85
CA TRP A 21 5.80 8.89 -1.33
C TRP A 21 5.58 7.64 -2.17
N TYR A 22 6.63 6.84 -2.30
CA TYR A 22 6.61 5.59 -3.04
C TYR A 22 7.19 4.45 -2.22
N ALA A 23 6.58 3.29 -2.34
CA ALA A 23 7.08 2.03 -1.81
C ALA A 23 6.75 0.87 -2.74
N GLU A 24 7.52 -0.20 -2.66
CA GLU A 24 7.29 -1.46 -3.37
C GLU A 24 7.01 -2.59 -2.38
N PHE A 25 6.20 -3.54 -2.83
CA PHE A 25 5.88 -4.76 -2.11
C PHE A 25 6.01 -5.94 -3.06
N VAL A 26 6.87 -6.89 -2.73
CA VAL A 26 6.98 -8.15 -3.49
C VAL A 26 6.09 -9.17 -2.83
N ILE A 27 5.23 -9.79 -3.62
CA ILE A 27 4.37 -10.89 -3.18
C ILE A 27 5.18 -12.18 -3.25
N ILE A 28 5.48 -12.78 -2.11
CA ILE A 28 6.23 -14.04 -2.03
C ILE A 28 5.29 -15.22 -2.11
N ASN A 29 4.22 -15.17 -1.32
CA ASN A 29 3.17 -16.18 -1.34
C ASN A 29 1.81 -15.48 -1.16
N GLY A 30 1.01 -15.43 -2.21
CA GLY A 30 -0.26 -14.70 -2.23
C GLY A 30 -1.38 -15.38 -3.00
N ASN A 31 -1.07 -16.51 -3.66
CA ASN A 31 -1.97 -17.09 -4.67
C ASN A 31 -3.27 -17.66 -4.13
N ASP A 32 -3.29 -18.17 -2.89
CA ASP A 32 -4.50 -18.75 -2.28
C ASP A 32 -5.02 -17.88 -1.13
N HIS A 33 -4.34 -16.75 -0.88
CA HIS A 33 -4.56 -15.94 0.30
C HIS A 33 -4.95 -14.56 -0.16
N LYS A 34 -6.03 -14.08 0.32
CA LYS A 34 -6.59 -12.76 -0.02
C LYS A 34 -5.63 -11.62 0.40
N THR A 35 -4.48 -11.62 -0.30
CA THR A 35 -3.46 -10.57 -0.21
C THR A 35 -4.10 -9.21 -0.42
N GLN A 36 -3.91 -8.29 0.49
CA GLN A 36 -4.42 -6.93 0.40
C GLN A 36 -3.33 -5.96 0.84
N LEU A 37 -3.08 -4.94 0.03
CA LEU A 37 -2.03 -3.96 0.31
C LEU A 37 -2.46 -2.56 -0.16
N GLY A 38 -2.01 -1.53 0.56
CA GLY A 38 -2.43 -0.18 0.22
C GLY A 38 -2.00 0.88 1.22
N ILE A 39 -2.86 1.88 1.35
CA ILE A 39 -2.71 3.02 2.25
C ILE A 39 -3.89 3.06 3.21
N ILE A 40 -3.61 3.27 4.49
CA ILE A 40 -4.62 3.58 5.50
C ILE A 40 -4.27 4.87 6.22
N ASP A 41 -5.26 5.55 6.77
CA ASP A 41 -5.02 6.60 7.75
C ASP A 41 -4.94 6.05 9.18
N GLN A 42 -4.56 6.91 10.12
CA GLN A 42 -4.43 6.50 11.53
C GLN A 42 -5.77 6.05 12.13
N GLN A 43 -6.88 6.59 11.65
CA GLN A 43 -8.22 6.21 12.12
C GLN A 43 -8.76 4.94 11.46
N GLY A 44 -8.16 4.53 10.34
CA GLY A 44 -8.49 3.31 9.62
C GLY A 44 -8.24 2.02 10.39
N SER A 45 -7.72 2.13 11.60
CA SER A 45 -7.30 0.99 12.40
C SER A 45 -8.44 0.41 13.23
N ASN A 46 -9.36 -0.32 12.62
CA ASN A 46 -10.15 -1.27 13.41
C ASN A 46 -9.27 -2.47 13.77
N LEU A 47 -8.63 -2.40 14.93
CA LEU A 47 -7.68 -3.42 15.40
C LEU A 47 -8.33 -4.78 15.70
N ASN A 48 -9.66 -4.85 15.80
CA ASN A 48 -10.34 -6.04 16.28
C ASN A 48 -10.50 -7.16 15.24
N HIS A 49 -10.32 -6.87 13.93
CA HIS A 49 -10.46 -7.88 12.86
C HIS A 49 -9.56 -7.62 11.66
N GLY A 50 -8.47 -6.85 11.80
CA GLY A 50 -7.67 -6.44 10.64
C GLY A 50 -8.45 -5.61 9.62
N GLY A 51 -9.65 -5.14 9.97
CA GLY A 51 -10.50 -4.34 9.10
C GLY A 51 -9.89 -2.98 8.77
N VAL A 52 -10.26 -2.44 7.63
CA VAL A 52 -9.91 -1.08 7.20
C VAL A 52 -11.17 -0.24 7.29
N ASN A 53 -11.13 0.82 8.11
CA ASN A 53 -12.24 1.76 8.18
C ASN A 53 -12.08 2.87 7.14
N HIS A 54 -10.86 3.36 6.98
CA HIS A 54 -10.52 4.36 5.96
C HIS A 54 -9.23 3.94 5.29
N GLY A 55 -9.28 3.72 4.00
CA GLY A 55 -8.11 3.27 3.25
C GLY A 55 -8.41 3.00 1.79
N VAL A 56 -7.35 2.81 1.05
CA VAL A 56 -7.37 2.35 -0.33
C VAL A 56 -6.51 1.12 -0.43
N GLU A 57 -7.04 0.02 -0.91
CA GLU A 57 -6.28 -1.22 -1.07
C GLU A 57 -6.44 -1.83 -2.45
N TYR A 58 -5.36 -2.40 -2.95
CA TYR A 58 -5.37 -3.33 -4.05
C TYR A 58 -5.51 -4.75 -3.53
N ARG A 59 -6.38 -5.51 -4.17
CA ARG A 59 -6.69 -6.91 -3.89
C ARG A 59 -6.38 -7.75 -5.12
N PRO A 60 -5.18 -8.31 -5.18
CA PRO A 60 -4.75 -9.11 -6.34
C PRO A 60 -5.68 -10.26 -6.70
N ASN A 61 -6.18 -10.97 -5.69
CA ASN A 61 -7.04 -12.15 -5.88
C ASN A 61 -8.48 -11.83 -6.30
N ASP A 62 -8.90 -10.59 -6.08
CA ASP A 62 -10.23 -10.11 -6.44
C ASP A 62 -10.18 -9.22 -7.71
N ASP A 63 -8.99 -8.99 -8.27
CA ASP A 63 -8.74 -8.15 -9.47
C ASP A 63 -9.30 -6.72 -9.32
N LEU A 64 -9.18 -6.15 -8.11
CA LEU A 64 -9.81 -4.85 -7.83
C LEU A 64 -8.98 -3.94 -6.91
N ILE A 65 -9.28 -2.64 -7.01
CA ILE A 65 -8.91 -1.62 -6.02
C ILE A 65 -10.18 -1.21 -5.28
N GLN A 66 -10.12 -1.24 -3.95
CA GLN A 66 -11.23 -0.92 -3.05
C GLN A 66 -10.91 0.33 -2.24
N ILE A 67 -11.88 1.22 -2.12
CA ILE A 67 -11.85 2.33 -1.17
C ILE A 67 -12.72 1.95 0.03
N TYR A 68 -12.25 2.27 1.22
CA TYR A 68 -13.02 2.17 2.46
C TYR A 68 -13.24 3.56 3.04
N ASP A 69 -14.48 3.84 3.40
CA ASP A 69 -14.87 5.06 4.10
C ASP A 69 -15.85 4.69 5.22
N GLY A 70 -15.48 4.97 6.46
CA GLY A 70 -16.27 4.62 7.64
C GLY A 70 -16.58 3.14 7.80
N GLY A 71 -15.68 2.26 7.30
CA GLY A 71 -15.88 0.81 7.31
C GLY A 71 -16.83 0.29 6.23
N SER A 72 -17.32 1.16 5.38
CA SER A 72 -18.16 0.81 4.22
C SER A 72 -17.27 0.71 2.97
N ASN A 73 -17.63 -0.21 2.07
CA ASN A 73 -16.99 -0.29 0.76
C ASN A 73 -17.44 0.93 -0.08
N GLY A 74 -16.46 1.78 -0.39
CA GLY A 74 -16.67 2.90 -1.32
C GLY A 74 -16.54 2.49 -2.79
N ALA A 75 -16.18 3.45 -3.64
CA ALA A 75 -15.92 3.19 -5.04
C ALA A 75 -14.79 2.17 -5.21
N SER A 76 -14.91 1.32 -6.20
CA SER A 76 -13.90 0.33 -6.54
C SER A 76 -13.62 0.33 -8.04
N GLN A 77 -12.43 -0.10 -8.40
CA GLN A 77 -12.07 -0.41 -9.78
C GLN A 77 -11.97 -1.93 -9.88
N THR A 78 -12.62 -2.52 -10.86
CA THR A 78 -12.68 -3.98 -11.06
C THR A 78 -12.12 -4.37 -12.42
N GLY A 79 -11.85 -5.66 -12.60
CA GLY A 79 -11.31 -6.19 -13.85
C GLY A 79 -9.85 -5.79 -14.09
N LEU A 80 -9.12 -5.55 -13.01
CA LEU A 80 -7.69 -5.26 -13.06
C LEU A 80 -6.88 -6.56 -13.23
N THR A 81 -5.61 -6.41 -13.57
CA THR A 81 -4.70 -7.55 -13.59
C THR A 81 -4.35 -7.96 -12.15
N GLY A 82 -4.56 -9.21 -11.80
CA GLY A 82 -4.12 -9.78 -10.53
C GLY A 82 -2.61 -9.91 -10.45
N ALA A 83 -2.03 -9.61 -9.30
CA ALA A 83 -0.62 -9.84 -9.06
C ALA A 83 -0.38 -11.27 -8.57
N ALA A 84 0.61 -11.93 -9.16
CA ALA A 84 1.05 -13.28 -8.81
C ALA A 84 2.27 -13.27 -7.88
N ASN A 85 2.65 -14.45 -7.39
CA ASN A 85 3.90 -14.65 -6.66
C ASN A 85 5.10 -14.17 -7.48
N GLY A 86 6.03 -13.48 -6.85
CA GLY A 86 7.18 -12.85 -7.47
C GLY A 86 6.89 -11.50 -8.12
N ASN A 87 5.63 -11.07 -8.20
CA ASN A 87 5.33 -9.75 -8.72
C ASN A 87 5.61 -8.64 -7.70
N THR A 88 6.08 -7.53 -8.22
CA THR A 88 6.29 -6.30 -7.47
C THR A 88 5.10 -5.37 -7.68
N VAL A 89 4.47 -4.97 -6.57
CA VAL A 89 3.42 -3.95 -6.55
C VAL A 89 4.00 -2.66 -6.02
N GLY A 90 3.99 -1.60 -6.83
CA GLY A 90 4.34 -0.26 -6.41
C GLY A 90 3.10 0.49 -5.89
N ILE A 91 3.27 1.30 -4.86
CA ILE A 91 2.25 2.19 -4.32
C ILE A 91 2.81 3.60 -4.27
N ALA A 92 2.16 4.53 -4.94
CA ALA A 92 2.49 5.94 -4.93
C ALA A 92 1.37 6.73 -4.26
N LEU A 93 1.69 7.41 -3.16
CA LEU A 93 0.81 8.28 -2.38
C LEU A 93 1.17 9.74 -2.63
N ASP A 94 0.24 10.55 -3.12
CA ASP A 94 0.33 12.01 -3.14
C ASP A 94 -0.51 12.58 -2.00
N ALA A 95 0.14 12.92 -0.89
CA ALA A 95 -0.51 13.51 0.28
C ALA A 95 -0.57 15.05 0.22
N ASP A 96 0.11 15.68 -0.76
CA ASP A 96 0.07 17.14 -0.98
C ASP A 96 -1.14 17.59 -1.80
N ALA A 97 -1.76 16.68 -2.55
CA ALA A 97 -2.95 17.00 -3.30
C ALA A 97 -4.07 17.47 -2.35
N SER A 98 -4.90 18.41 -2.81
CA SER A 98 -6.07 18.89 -2.03
C SER A 98 -6.97 17.73 -1.62
N THR A 99 -7.12 16.74 -2.49
CA THR A 99 -7.63 15.40 -2.19
C THR A 99 -6.48 14.43 -2.41
N PRO A 100 -5.95 13.79 -1.37
CA PRO A 100 -4.86 12.82 -1.51
C PRO A 100 -5.17 11.74 -2.54
N THR A 101 -4.17 11.30 -3.28
CA THR A 101 -4.33 10.28 -4.31
C THR A 101 -3.40 9.11 -4.10
N VAL A 102 -3.87 7.92 -4.45
CA VAL A 102 -3.10 6.67 -4.43
C VAL A 102 -3.11 6.07 -5.83
N GLN A 103 -1.94 5.81 -6.39
CA GLN A 103 -1.76 5.08 -7.63
C GLN A 103 -1.03 3.77 -7.37
N PHE A 104 -1.60 2.68 -7.84
CA PHE A 104 -0.94 1.37 -7.81
C PHE A 104 -0.20 1.11 -9.13
N TYR A 105 0.85 0.32 -9.03
CA TYR A 105 1.65 -0.15 -10.14
C TYR A 105 1.83 -1.66 -10.02
N LEU A 106 1.75 -2.36 -11.14
CA LEU A 106 2.10 -3.78 -11.22
C LEU A 106 3.28 -3.93 -12.17
N GLN A 107 4.38 -4.47 -11.67
CA GLN A 107 5.62 -4.64 -12.46
C GLN A 107 6.03 -3.34 -13.17
N GLY A 108 5.97 -2.21 -12.45
CA GLY A 108 6.33 -0.88 -12.94
C GLY A 108 5.31 -0.20 -13.85
N SER A 109 4.24 -0.88 -14.25
CA SER A 109 3.17 -0.31 -15.08
C SER A 109 2.00 0.14 -14.21
N ALA A 110 1.39 1.28 -14.53
CA ALA A 110 0.22 1.76 -13.81
C ALA A 110 -0.90 0.72 -13.84
N LEU A 111 -1.45 0.41 -12.66
CA LEU A 111 -2.55 -0.52 -12.47
C LEU A 111 -3.83 0.26 -12.17
N GLY A 112 -4.78 0.24 -13.09
CA GLY A 112 -5.97 1.05 -12.99
C GLY A 112 -5.69 2.55 -13.01
N ASN A 113 -6.63 3.34 -12.53
CA ASN A 113 -6.51 4.78 -12.40
C ASN A 113 -6.09 5.16 -10.99
N ALA A 114 -5.47 6.34 -10.83
CA ALA A 114 -5.25 6.92 -9.51
C ALA A 114 -6.58 7.10 -8.77
N VAL A 115 -6.58 6.76 -7.50
CA VAL A 115 -7.75 6.81 -6.63
C VAL A 115 -7.67 8.04 -5.78
N ASN A 116 -8.69 8.89 -5.84
CA ASN A 116 -8.87 9.98 -4.90
C ASN A 116 -9.26 9.39 -3.53
N TYR A 117 -8.49 9.75 -2.53
CA TYR A 117 -8.71 9.32 -1.15
C TYR A 117 -9.21 10.51 -0.35
N ASP A 118 -10.50 10.81 -0.51
CA ASP A 118 -11.14 11.86 0.26
C ASP A 118 -11.45 11.34 1.66
N LEU A 119 -10.59 11.70 2.58
CA LEU A 119 -10.81 11.50 4.01
C LEU A 119 -11.50 12.74 4.56
N THR A 120 -12.79 12.69 4.63
CA THR A 120 -13.57 13.71 5.34
C THR A 120 -13.40 13.63 6.86
N ILE A 121 -12.71 12.60 7.36
CA ILE A 121 -12.59 12.30 8.77
C ILE A 121 -11.15 11.88 9.08
N GLY A 122 -10.38 12.71 9.84
CA GLY A 122 -9.18 12.25 10.49
C GLY A 122 -7.94 13.10 10.36
N ASP A 123 -6.89 12.65 11.00
CA ASP A 123 -5.62 13.38 11.17
C ASP A 123 -4.76 13.44 9.90
N ARG A 124 -5.23 12.88 8.78
CA ARG A 124 -4.48 12.78 7.52
C ARG A 124 -3.06 12.25 7.70
N THR A 125 -2.87 11.30 8.59
CA THR A 125 -1.61 10.57 8.71
C THR A 125 -1.76 9.23 8.01
N PHE A 126 -1.05 9.07 6.92
CA PHE A 126 -1.13 7.90 6.04
C PHE A 126 -0.03 6.92 6.32
N PHE A 127 -0.37 5.64 6.29
CA PHE A 127 0.55 4.52 6.46
C PHE A 127 0.42 3.56 5.29
N PHE A 128 1.54 3.07 4.78
CA PHE A 128 1.55 1.91 3.91
C PHE A 128 1.23 0.66 4.73
N TYR A 129 0.44 -0.25 4.19
CA TYR A 129 0.08 -1.46 4.91
C TYR A 129 -0.10 -2.65 3.98
N VAL A 130 -0.02 -3.82 4.58
CA VAL A 130 -0.41 -5.11 4.01
C VAL A 130 -1.27 -5.83 5.02
N ARG A 131 -2.22 -6.61 4.54
CA ARG A 131 -3.04 -7.48 5.39
C ARG A 131 -3.41 -8.78 4.70
N ASP A 132 -3.70 -9.76 5.53
CA ASP A 132 -4.42 -10.95 5.15
C ASP A 132 -5.92 -10.64 5.09
N GLY A 133 -6.56 -10.94 3.96
CA GLY A 133 -8.00 -10.83 3.77
C GLY A 133 -8.74 -12.16 3.96
N SER A 134 -8.03 -13.25 4.29
CA SER A 134 -8.62 -14.57 4.49
C SER A 134 -9.29 -14.67 5.87
N ASP A 135 -10.40 -15.43 5.91
CA ASP A 135 -11.06 -15.82 7.15
C ASP A 135 -10.64 -17.21 7.62
N SER A 136 -9.78 -17.92 6.84
CA SER A 136 -9.24 -19.24 7.17
C SER A 136 -7.82 -19.07 7.72
N GLY A 137 -7.58 -19.61 8.92
CA GLY A 137 -6.36 -19.36 9.69
C GLY A 137 -5.12 -20.15 9.24
N ASP A 138 -5.11 -20.76 8.04
CA ASP A 138 -4.02 -21.65 7.63
C ASP A 138 -3.12 -21.07 6.54
N ASP A 139 -3.42 -19.86 6.05
CA ASP A 139 -2.79 -19.33 4.85
C ASP A 139 -2.41 -17.87 5.04
N GLU A 140 -1.22 -17.63 5.55
CA GLU A 140 -0.71 -16.27 5.73
C GLU A 140 0.02 -15.81 4.46
N PRO A 141 -0.36 -14.65 3.87
CA PRO A 141 0.36 -14.09 2.75
C PRO A 141 1.74 -13.58 3.18
N ASP A 142 2.75 -13.89 2.40
CA ASP A 142 4.11 -13.43 2.61
C ASP A 142 4.43 -12.26 1.68
N TYR A 143 4.99 -11.20 2.24
CA TYR A 143 5.45 -10.03 1.50
C TYR A 143 6.84 -9.59 1.92
N VAL A 144 7.53 -8.95 1.00
CA VAL A 144 8.69 -8.14 1.34
C VAL A 144 8.41 -6.69 0.97
N ALA A 145 8.41 -5.80 1.97
CA ALA A 145 8.28 -4.37 1.76
C ALA A 145 9.64 -3.73 1.44
N ASN A 146 9.65 -2.81 0.50
CA ASN A 146 10.80 -2.01 0.12
C ASN A 146 10.44 -0.52 0.17
N PHE A 147 10.93 0.16 1.19
CA PHE A 147 10.82 1.61 1.36
C PHE A 147 12.09 2.35 0.88
N GLY A 148 12.85 1.72 -0.03
CA GLY A 148 14.11 2.22 -0.55
C GLY A 148 15.34 1.49 0.01
N ASN A 149 15.15 0.48 0.85
CA ASN A 149 16.21 -0.41 1.32
C ASN A 149 15.72 -1.86 1.22
N ALA A 150 15.79 -2.41 0.02
CA ALA A 150 15.29 -3.74 -0.27
C ALA A 150 16.04 -4.82 0.55
N MET A 151 15.28 -5.73 1.15
CA MET A 151 15.81 -6.95 1.79
C MET A 151 15.88 -8.14 0.83
N TYR A 152 15.68 -7.90 -0.47
CA TYR A 152 15.80 -8.86 -1.55
C TYR A 152 16.71 -8.30 -2.65
N THR A 153 17.10 -9.15 -3.60
CA THR A 153 17.93 -8.71 -4.73
C THR A 153 17.07 -7.88 -5.69
N VAL A 154 17.39 -6.59 -5.81
CA VAL A 154 16.84 -5.68 -6.79
C VAL A 154 17.71 -5.73 -8.03
N SER A 155 17.11 -5.93 -9.20
CA SER A 155 17.87 -6.09 -10.45
C SER A 155 18.20 -4.76 -11.11
N SER A 156 17.37 -3.74 -10.92
CA SER A 156 17.43 -2.47 -11.64
C SER A 156 18.05 -1.33 -10.85
N SER A 157 18.00 -1.39 -9.51
CA SER A 157 18.59 -0.40 -8.59
C SER A 157 18.15 1.05 -8.87
N ASN A 158 16.85 1.28 -9.08
CA ASN A 158 16.32 2.62 -9.30
C ASN A 158 16.29 3.43 -8.00
N THR A 159 16.54 4.74 -8.10
CA THR A 159 16.45 5.69 -7.00
C THR A 159 15.32 6.69 -7.25
N ASP A 160 14.90 7.39 -6.19
CA ASP A 160 14.07 8.57 -6.32
C ASP A 160 14.85 9.79 -6.89
N GLU A 161 14.17 10.92 -7.06
CA GLU A 161 14.79 12.14 -7.60
C GLU A 161 15.88 12.73 -6.69
N ASN A 162 15.90 12.39 -5.41
CA ASN A 162 16.93 12.78 -4.45
C ASN A 162 18.13 11.81 -4.44
N GLY A 163 18.12 10.79 -5.29
CA GLY A 163 19.15 9.74 -5.34
C GLY A 163 19.07 8.78 -4.15
N HIS A 164 17.92 8.66 -3.52
CA HIS A 164 17.68 7.72 -2.42
C HIS A 164 16.83 6.55 -2.86
N GLY A 165 17.03 5.45 -2.18
CA GLY A 165 16.30 4.22 -2.47
C GLY A 165 17.08 3.23 -3.33
N ASN A 166 16.56 2.01 -3.38
CA ASN A 166 17.00 0.91 -4.23
C ASN A 166 15.75 0.12 -4.62
N PHE A 167 15.08 0.56 -5.68
CA PHE A 167 13.81 0.02 -6.15
C PHE A 167 13.98 -0.85 -7.39
N GLU A 168 13.11 -1.83 -7.57
CA GLU A 168 13.05 -2.63 -8.80
C GLU A 168 12.54 -1.78 -9.96
N TYR A 169 11.54 -0.92 -9.69
CA TYR A 169 10.99 0.02 -10.67
C TYR A 169 11.22 1.46 -10.23
N ALA A 170 11.45 2.34 -11.21
CA ALA A 170 11.65 3.75 -10.89
C ALA A 170 10.39 4.35 -10.23
N PRO A 171 10.53 5.00 -9.06
CA PRO A 171 9.45 5.80 -8.52
C PRO A 171 8.93 6.79 -9.57
N PRO A 172 7.62 7.07 -9.62
CA PRO A 172 7.10 8.12 -10.51
C PRO A 172 7.76 9.47 -10.21
N SER A 173 7.85 10.34 -11.22
CA SER A 173 8.46 11.68 -11.05
C SER A 173 7.80 12.46 -9.91
N GLY A 174 8.60 13.02 -9.03
CA GLY A 174 8.18 13.76 -7.85
C GLY A 174 7.89 12.90 -6.62
N TYR A 175 7.90 11.57 -6.74
CA TYR A 175 7.70 10.69 -5.60
C TYR A 175 9.03 10.25 -4.98
N LEU A 176 9.07 10.22 -3.66
CA LEU A 176 10.26 9.98 -2.88
C LEU A 176 10.17 8.64 -2.11
N ALA A 177 11.32 8.04 -1.89
CA ALA A 177 11.45 6.91 -0.97
C ALA A 177 11.05 7.33 0.45
N LEU A 178 10.21 6.53 1.13
CA LEU A 178 9.84 6.78 2.52
C LEU A 178 11.01 6.43 3.45
N CYS A 179 11.99 7.31 3.52
CA CYS A 179 13.18 7.15 4.33
C CYS A 179 13.49 8.42 5.13
N THR A 180 14.26 8.28 6.20
CA THR A 180 14.59 9.39 7.11
C THR A 180 15.30 10.55 6.43
N LYS A 181 16.07 10.29 5.37
CA LYS A 181 16.76 11.35 4.61
C LYS A 181 15.80 12.26 3.85
N ASN A 182 14.75 11.67 3.28
CA ASN A 182 13.71 12.44 2.58
C ASN A 182 12.78 13.13 3.57
N LEU A 183 12.38 12.48 4.65
CA LEU A 183 11.56 13.08 5.71
C LEU A 183 12.21 14.34 6.29
N ALA A 184 13.52 14.32 6.52
CA ALA A 184 14.25 15.47 7.02
C ALA A 184 14.22 16.69 6.06
N LYS A 185 14.01 16.47 4.75
CA LYS A 185 13.93 17.53 3.73
C LYS A 185 12.51 18.06 3.55
N THR A 186 11.50 17.25 3.77
CA THR A 186 10.09 17.60 3.56
C THR A 186 9.45 18.24 4.79
N GLY A 187 10.20 18.42 5.88
CA GLY A 187 9.71 19.09 7.09
C GLY A 187 8.65 18.26 7.82
N GLY A 188 8.92 16.97 7.99
CA GLY A 188 8.05 16.01 8.66
C GLY A 188 7.54 16.42 10.03
#